data_ccbd0a814df7650bd48784796f4e3a7b
#
_entry.id   ccbd0a814df7650bd48784796f4e3a7b
#
_cell.length_a   1.000
_cell.length_b   1.000
_cell.length_c   1.000
_cell.angle_alpha   90.00
_cell.angle_beta   90.00
_cell.angle_gamma   90.00
#
_symmetry.space_group_name_H-M   'P 1'
#
loop_
_entity.id
_entity.type
_entity.pdbx_description
1 polymer ?
#
loop_
_entity_poly.entity_id
_entity_poly.type
_entity_poly.pdbx_seq_one_letter_code
_entity_poly.pdbx_strand_id
1 'polypeptide(L)'
;MEVPVESRAWLPFLPSSVPEECLTPAETARFELAGALPGEAVDLSPRPEMGDGFSISRQEKGWRIAGGETGLLYGAYRLMMALRCGENPDGLADSPRYPLRMLNCWDNLDGDIERGYSGNSLFFSGGKIRYSPERLRQLARLLASAGLNVICLNNVNVRDPAHMLIEEDWLPEVARIAAIFRAFGVRLMLSIDFTQPMRHGVPTADPLDARVAAWWEKQAKIVYRYIPDLAGFLVKADSEHRPGPFAYGRTHAEGANMLARALRPLGGKLVWRCFVYNCQQDWRDRATDRPMAAYQHYAPLDGQFDDNVILQVKNGPFDFQVREPVSPLFYAMPRTHLAVEFQLAQEYTGHQIDLYGMHGMWREFFDACPPERCEAIAAVGNLGDDAFFTGHPFAAANLLGYGELSWRPELSPEASVRRWCRLTYALPRAEEDKLVRLMLSSRDLYEQYTAPLGLCWMVNPGVHYGPSPDGYEFSPWGTYHKADRDAVGVDRTSAGTGYALQYPEPWRSLYERRESCPDKLLLFFHRVGYQ
;
A
#
# COMPACT_ATOMS: atom_id res chain seq x y z
N MET A 1 4.27 0.47 -31.83
CA MET A 1 4.59 1.86 -31.41
C MET A 1 5.66 1.74 -30.33
N GLU A 2 6.84 2.36 -30.50
CA GLU A 2 7.84 2.31 -29.42
C GLU A 2 7.30 3.04 -28.18
N VAL A 3 7.38 2.39 -27.02
CA VAL A 3 7.02 2.98 -25.75
C VAL A 3 7.99 4.13 -25.46
N PRO A 4 7.53 5.37 -25.20
CA PRO A 4 8.41 6.47 -24.83
C PRO A 4 9.32 6.06 -23.66
N VAL A 5 10.57 6.52 -23.69
CA VAL A 5 11.55 6.22 -22.61
C VAL A 5 11.00 6.63 -21.23
N GLU A 6 10.24 7.70 -21.18
CA GLU A 6 9.60 8.23 -19.98
C GLU A 6 8.63 7.25 -19.32
N SER A 7 7.96 6.37 -20.10
CA SER A 7 7.02 5.38 -19.55
C SER A 7 7.68 4.11 -19.02
N ARG A 8 9.02 4.05 -18.99
CA ARG A 8 9.78 2.92 -18.43
C ARG A 8 10.21 3.15 -16.98
N ALA A 9 9.91 4.29 -16.41
CA ALA A 9 10.28 4.70 -15.05
C ALA A 9 11.78 4.43 -14.76
N TRP A 10 12.12 3.56 -13.84
CA TRP A 10 13.51 3.18 -13.52
C TRP A 10 14.07 2.04 -14.40
N LEU A 11 13.38 1.63 -15.43
CA LEU A 11 13.77 0.53 -16.32
C LEU A 11 14.13 0.99 -17.76
N PRO A 12 14.78 2.15 -17.98
CA PRO A 12 15.09 2.60 -19.34
C PRO A 12 16.09 1.69 -20.06
N PHE A 13 16.81 0.85 -19.33
CA PHE A 13 17.78 -0.11 -19.84
C PHE A 13 17.15 -1.45 -20.33
N LEU A 14 15.88 -1.70 -20.02
CA LEU A 14 15.16 -2.85 -20.54
C LEU A 14 14.67 -2.63 -21.97
N PRO A 15 14.39 -3.70 -22.73
CA PRO A 15 13.76 -3.57 -24.06
C PRO A 15 12.47 -2.76 -24.00
N SER A 16 12.17 -2.02 -25.09
CA SER A 16 10.90 -1.31 -25.24
C SER A 16 9.70 -2.27 -25.32
N SER A 17 9.91 -3.45 -25.93
CA SER A 17 8.90 -4.52 -25.96
C SER A 17 8.71 -5.12 -24.57
N VAL A 18 7.47 -5.48 -24.26
CA VAL A 18 7.11 -6.29 -23.09
C VAL A 18 6.79 -7.72 -23.55
N PRO A 19 7.03 -8.74 -22.72
CA PRO A 19 6.76 -10.13 -23.12
C PRO A 19 5.25 -10.33 -23.28
N GLU A 20 4.83 -10.67 -24.51
CA GLU A 20 3.41 -10.89 -24.83
C GLU A 20 3.01 -12.36 -24.69
N GLU A 21 3.95 -13.26 -24.97
CA GLU A 21 3.73 -14.71 -25.01
C GLU A 21 4.13 -15.44 -23.73
N CYS A 22 4.80 -14.76 -22.77
CA CYS A 22 5.19 -15.37 -21.52
C CYS A 22 3.97 -15.65 -20.64
N LEU A 23 3.88 -16.86 -20.11
CA LEU A 23 2.79 -17.30 -19.24
C LEU A 23 3.25 -17.47 -17.79
N THR A 24 4.57 -17.56 -17.58
CA THR A 24 5.17 -17.83 -16.26
C THR A 24 6.27 -16.82 -15.92
N PRO A 25 6.54 -16.57 -14.64
CA PRO A 25 7.64 -15.71 -14.21
C PRO A 25 9.02 -16.14 -14.74
N ALA A 26 9.26 -17.44 -14.84
CA ALA A 26 10.53 -17.96 -15.36
C ALA A 26 10.70 -17.69 -16.86
N GLU A 27 9.63 -17.76 -17.66
CA GLU A 27 9.66 -17.37 -19.08
C GLU A 27 9.90 -15.86 -19.22
N THR A 28 9.22 -15.05 -18.41
CA THR A 28 9.44 -13.60 -18.35
C THR A 28 10.89 -13.28 -17.98
N ALA A 29 11.48 -13.98 -17.00
CA ALA A 29 12.89 -13.80 -16.63
C ALA A 29 13.83 -14.03 -17.82
N ARG A 30 13.62 -15.11 -18.60
CA ARG A 30 14.43 -15.40 -19.79
C ARG A 30 14.31 -14.31 -20.85
N PHE A 31 13.08 -13.83 -21.11
CA PHE A 31 12.83 -12.75 -22.05
C PHE A 31 13.55 -11.46 -21.66
N GLU A 32 13.43 -11.05 -20.39
CA GLU A 32 14.04 -9.81 -19.87
C GLU A 32 15.57 -9.88 -19.91
N LEU A 33 16.15 -11.01 -19.49
CA LEU A 33 17.61 -11.21 -19.50
C LEU A 33 18.16 -11.22 -20.93
N ALA A 34 17.50 -11.89 -21.86
CA ALA A 34 17.94 -11.92 -23.26
C ALA A 34 17.94 -10.53 -23.90
N GLY A 35 16.97 -9.69 -23.55
CA GLY A 35 16.87 -8.33 -24.05
C GLY A 35 17.83 -7.33 -23.40
N ALA A 36 18.06 -7.46 -22.09
CA ALA A 36 18.88 -6.51 -21.33
C ALA A 36 20.38 -6.85 -21.31
N LEU A 37 20.74 -8.13 -21.45
CA LEU A 37 22.11 -8.63 -21.38
C LEU A 37 22.47 -9.47 -22.62
N PRO A 38 22.39 -8.87 -23.83
CA PRO A 38 22.66 -9.60 -25.06
C PRO A 38 24.12 -10.09 -25.08
N GLY A 39 24.29 -11.40 -25.23
CA GLY A 39 25.62 -12.04 -25.26
C GLY A 39 26.14 -12.55 -23.91
N GLU A 40 25.49 -12.24 -22.79
CA GLU A 40 25.78 -12.85 -21.49
C GLU A 40 24.97 -14.16 -21.33
N ALA A 41 25.64 -15.24 -20.97
CA ALA A 41 24.95 -16.47 -20.61
C ALA A 41 24.37 -16.36 -19.20
N VAL A 42 23.07 -16.57 -19.04
CA VAL A 42 22.43 -16.63 -17.72
C VAL A 42 21.69 -17.96 -17.56
N ASP A 43 22.18 -18.77 -16.63
CA ASP A 43 21.58 -20.05 -16.26
C ASP A 43 20.50 -19.82 -15.18
N LEU A 44 19.25 -20.20 -15.46
CA LEU A 44 18.15 -20.18 -14.51
C LEU A 44 17.98 -21.57 -13.89
N SER A 45 18.33 -21.71 -12.61
CA SER A 45 18.31 -22.96 -11.83
C SER A 45 17.09 -22.98 -10.89
N PRO A 46 16.00 -23.68 -11.24
CA PRO A 46 14.80 -23.72 -10.38
C PRO A 46 15.08 -24.38 -9.03
N ARG A 47 14.63 -23.71 -7.95
CA ARG A 47 14.70 -24.15 -6.55
C ARG A 47 13.36 -23.83 -5.88
N PRO A 48 12.34 -24.67 -6.03
CA PRO A 48 10.99 -24.37 -5.53
C PRO A 48 10.92 -24.05 -4.04
N GLU A 49 11.81 -24.66 -3.25
CA GLU A 49 11.92 -24.43 -1.81
C GLU A 49 12.32 -23.01 -1.41
N MET A 50 12.87 -22.23 -2.33
CA MET A 50 13.26 -20.83 -2.09
C MET A 50 12.07 -19.86 -2.23
N GLY A 51 10.94 -20.29 -2.80
CA GLY A 51 9.77 -19.42 -3.00
C GLY A 51 10.13 -18.16 -3.80
N ASP A 52 9.89 -16.99 -3.22
CA ASP A 52 10.26 -15.69 -3.81
C ASP A 52 11.75 -15.34 -3.65
N GLY A 53 12.50 -16.11 -2.86
CA GLY A 53 13.94 -15.91 -2.66
C GLY A 53 14.77 -16.34 -3.88
N PHE A 54 15.98 -15.80 -3.98
CA PHE A 54 16.94 -16.12 -5.05
C PHE A 54 18.38 -16.04 -4.57
N SER A 55 19.29 -16.63 -5.35
CA SER A 55 20.73 -16.40 -5.25
C SER A 55 21.35 -16.18 -6.63
N ILE A 56 22.37 -15.34 -6.70
CA ILE A 56 23.10 -14.98 -7.92
C ILE A 56 24.56 -15.34 -7.72
N SER A 57 25.17 -16.02 -8.70
CA SER A 57 26.59 -16.34 -8.66
C SER A 57 27.23 -16.20 -10.03
N ARG A 58 28.49 -15.74 -10.06
CA ARG A 58 29.32 -15.69 -11.27
C ARG A 58 29.69 -17.11 -11.68
N GLN A 59 29.66 -17.39 -12.97
CA GLN A 59 30.13 -18.63 -13.58
C GLN A 59 31.31 -18.32 -14.49
N GLU A 60 32.03 -19.36 -14.97
CA GLU A 60 33.10 -19.16 -15.95
C GLU A 60 32.64 -18.38 -17.18
N LYS A 61 31.41 -18.64 -17.62
CA LYS A 61 30.77 -17.92 -18.72
C LYS A 61 29.40 -17.41 -18.25
N GLY A 62 29.34 -16.14 -17.80
CA GLY A 62 28.07 -15.50 -17.47
C GLY A 62 27.64 -15.67 -16.01
N TRP A 63 26.36 -15.84 -15.75
CA TRP A 63 25.74 -15.82 -14.44
C TRP A 63 24.84 -17.03 -14.21
N ARG A 64 24.65 -17.41 -12.95
CA ARG A 64 23.60 -18.34 -12.52
C ARG A 64 22.68 -17.64 -11.54
N ILE A 65 21.38 -17.80 -11.75
CA ILE A 65 20.32 -17.38 -10.83
C ILE A 65 19.61 -18.65 -10.36
N ALA A 66 19.61 -18.92 -9.05
CA ALA A 66 18.83 -20.00 -8.46
C ALA A 66 17.71 -19.41 -7.62
N GLY A 67 16.48 -19.98 -7.70
CA GLY A 67 15.31 -19.48 -6.97
C GLY A 67 14.06 -20.27 -7.25
N GLY A 68 12.98 -20.00 -6.51
CA GLY A 68 11.66 -20.46 -6.90
C GLY A 68 11.20 -19.79 -8.18
N GLU A 69 10.03 -20.12 -8.69
CA GLU A 69 9.58 -19.63 -10.00
C GLU A 69 9.54 -18.08 -10.06
N THR A 70 8.96 -17.42 -9.07
CA THR A 70 8.99 -15.95 -8.92
C THR A 70 10.36 -15.46 -8.51
N GLY A 71 11.08 -16.20 -7.67
CA GLY A 71 12.44 -15.90 -7.25
C GLY A 71 13.43 -15.79 -8.41
N LEU A 72 13.27 -16.60 -9.47
CA LEU A 72 14.07 -16.49 -10.69
C LEU A 72 13.86 -15.14 -11.38
N LEU A 73 12.63 -14.64 -11.43
CA LEU A 73 12.32 -13.34 -12.03
C LEU A 73 12.86 -12.19 -11.17
N TYR A 74 12.67 -12.25 -9.85
CA TYR A 74 13.23 -11.23 -8.94
C TYR A 74 14.75 -11.22 -9.00
N GLY A 75 15.39 -12.40 -9.04
CA GLY A 75 16.83 -12.52 -9.23
C GLY A 75 17.31 -11.94 -10.56
N ALA A 76 16.53 -12.14 -11.64
CA ALA A 76 16.83 -11.57 -12.96
C ALA A 76 16.80 -10.02 -12.91
N TYR A 77 15.74 -9.42 -12.36
CA TYR A 77 15.70 -7.97 -12.19
C TYR A 77 16.82 -7.47 -11.29
N ARG A 78 17.09 -8.18 -10.19
CA ARG A 78 18.16 -7.79 -9.27
C ARG A 78 19.55 -7.83 -9.93
N LEU A 79 19.83 -8.86 -10.74
CA LEU A 79 21.07 -8.96 -11.52
C LEU A 79 21.20 -7.77 -12.47
N MET A 80 20.19 -7.52 -13.30
CA MET A 80 20.20 -6.44 -14.29
C MET A 80 20.35 -5.07 -13.64
N MET A 81 19.60 -4.81 -12.56
CA MET A 81 19.65 -3.55 -11.81
C MET A 81 21.01 -3.34 -11.14
N ALA A 82 21.60 -4.39 -10.53
CA ALA A 82 22.92 -4.31 -9.91
C ALA A 82 24.00 -3.98 -10.95
N LEU A 83 24.01 -4.68 -12.08
CA LEU A 83 24.96 -4.40 -13.17
C LEU A 83 24.80 -2.98 -13.72
N ARG A 84 23.55 -2.52 -13.89
CA ARG A 84 23.27 -1.13 -14.33
C ARG A 84 23.78 -0.09 -13.33
N CYS A 85 23.70 -0.37 -12.03
CA CYS A 85 24.21 0.51 -10.96
C CYS A 85 25.72 0.41 -10.74
N GLY A 86 26.42 -0.51 -11.43
CA GLY A 86 27.85 -0.77 -11.20
C GLY A 86 28.11 -1.53 -9.89
N GLU A 87 27.10 -2.21 -9.34
CA GLU A 87 27.22 -3.09 -8.17
C GLU A 87 27.72 -4.48 -8.62
N ASN A 88 28.41 -5.19 -7.71
CA ASN A 88 28.79 -6.59 -7.96
C ASN A 88 27.69 -7.52 -7.39
N PRO A 89 26.94 -8.25 -8.23
CA PRO A 89 25.91 -9.17 -7.77
C PRO A 89 26.42 -10.57 -7.43
N ASP A 90 27.72 -10.86 -7.56
CA ASP A 90 28.27 -12.18 -7.27
C ASP A 90 28.17 -12.53 -5.78
N GLY A 91 27.65 -13.71 -5.50
CA GLY A 91 27.40 -14.17 -4.13
C GLY A 91 26.16 -13.57 -3.46
N LEU A 92 25.39 -12.75 -4.17
CA LEU A 92 24.14 -12.18 -3.62
C LEU A 92 23.11 -13.29 -3.43
N ALA A 93 22.60 -13.42 -2.20
CA ALA A 93 21.44 -14.23 -1.87
C ALA A 93 20.44 -13.37 -1.10
N ASP A 94 19.17 -13.46 -1.47
CA ASP A 94 18.14 -12.59 -0.91
C ASP A 94 16.76 -13.26 -0.89
N SER A 95 15.94 -12.86 0.08
CA SER A 95 14.55 -13.28 0.18
C SER A 95 13.73 -12.16 0.82
N PRO A 96 12.45 -12.00 0.42
CA PRO A 96 11.64 -10.90 0.94
C PRO A 96 11.30 -11.08 2.41
N ARG A 97 11.34 -9.97 3.17
CA ARG A 97 10.89 -9.96 4.56
C ARG A 97 9.38 -10.22 4.66
N TYR A 98 8.60 -9.66 3.74
CA TYR A 98 7.15 -9.83 3.74
C TYR A 98 6.69 -10.79 2.63
N PRO A 99 5.94 -11.87 2.96
CA PRO A 99 5.40 -12.79 1.96
C PRO A 99 4.31 -12.15 1.09
N LEU A 100 3.58 -11.14 1.60
CA LEU A 100 2.60 -10.35 0.84
C LEU A 100 3.04 -8.89 0.77
N ARG A 101 3.30 -8.43 -0.44
CA ARG A 101 3.79 -7.10 -0.77
C ARG A 101 2.82 -6.48 -1.77
N MET A 102 1.84 -5.74 -1.22
CA MET A 102 0.62 -5.37 -1.91
C MET A 102 0.65 -3.92 -2.40
N LEU A 103 0.13 -3.69 -3.61
CA LEU A 103 -0.25 -2.39 -4.12
C LEU A 103 -1.78 -2.33 -4.25
N ASN A 104 -2.42 -1.39 -3.58
CA ASN A 104 -3.86 -1.17 -3.66
C ASN A 104 -4.16 -0.05 -4.65
N CYS A 105 -5.09 -0.30 -5.57
CA CYS A 105 -5.57 0.66 -6.56
C CYS A 105 -7.04 1.00 -6.27
N TRP A 106 -7.34 2.30 -6.17
CA TRP A 106 -8.71 2.77 -5.87
C TRP A 106 -9.40 3.28 -7.13
N ASP A 107 -9.33 2.48 -8.16
CA ASP A 107 -9.93 2.76 -9.46
C ASP A 107 -11.45 2.55 -9.43
N ASN A 108 -12.19 3.44 -10.07
CA ASN A 108 -13.63 3.36 -10.26
C ASN A 108 -13.95 2.92 -11.69
N LEU A 109 -15.11 2.28 -11.91
CA LEU A 109 -15.49 1.77 -13.23
C LEU A 109 -15.75 2.85 -14.28
N ASP A 110 -16.03 4.08 -13.88
CA ASP A 110 -16.15 5.23 -14.79
C ASP A 110 -14.81 5.67 -15.40
N GLY A 111 -13.69 5.28 -14.78
CA GLY A 111 -12.33 5.61 -15.19
C GLY A 111 -11.63 6.59 -14.26
N ASP A 112 -12.31 7.11 -13.26
CA ASP A 112 -11.70 7.95 -12.23
C ASP A 112 -10.89 7.09 -11.23
N ILE A 113 -9.88 7.69 -10.63
CA ILE A 113 -9.09 7.08 -9.55
C ILE A 113 -9.28 7.92 -8.29
N GLU A 114 -9.88 7.36 -7.26
CA GLU A 114 -10.07 8.08 -6.01
C GLU A 114 -8.71 8.39 -5.36
N ARG A 115 -8.41 9.68 -5.19
CA ARG A 115 -7.11 10.15 -4.69
C ARG A 115 -5.92 9.67 -5.54
N GLY A 116 -6.14 9.48 -6.86
CA GLY A 116 -5.09 9.30 -7.85
C GLY A 116 -4.85 10.59 -8.62
N TYR A 117 -3.60 10.96 -8.87
CA TYR A 117 -3.22 12.22 -9.52
C TYR A 117 -2.34 12.00 -10.76
N SER A 118 -2.40 10.78 -11.32
CA SER A 118 -1.53 10.30 -12.41
C SER A 118 -2.32 9.98 -13.69
N GLY A 119 -3.45 10.65 -13.90
CA GLY A 119 -4.31 10.39 -15.03
C GLY A 119 -5.52 9.52 -14.69
N ASN A 120 -6.01 8.77 -15.68
CA ASN A 120 -7.20 7.93 -15.55
C ASN A 120 -6.83 6.49 -15.20
N SER A 121 -7.85 5.69 -14.88
CA SER A 121 -7.70 4.27 -14.57
C SER A 121 -7.05 3.49 -15.72
N LEU A 122 -6.12 2.62 -15.36
CA LEU A 122 -5.50 1.65 -16.28
C LEU A 122 -6.41 0.45 -16.59
N PHE A 123 -7.50 0.27 -15.82
CA PHE A 123 -8.33 -0.93 -15.83
C PHE A 123 -9.75 -0.68 -16.30
N PHE A 124 -10.26 0.54 -16.12
CA PHE A 124 -11.68 0.85 -16.28
C PHE A 124 -11.91 2.14 -17.08
N SER A 125 -12.99 2.18 -17.82
CA SER A 125 -13.49 3.38 -18.48
C SER A 125 -14.95 3.23 -18.89
N GLY A 126 -15.75 4.26 -18.67
CA GLY A 126 -17.15 4.32 -19.10
C GLY A 126 -18.02 3.21 -18.52
N GLY A 127 -17.82 2.85 -17.26
CA GLY A 127 -18.57 1.83 -16.54
C GLY A 127 -18.23 0.38 -16.93
N LYS A 128 -17.08 0.15 -17.55
CA LYS A 128 -16.66 -1.18 -18.06
C LYS A 128 -15.18 -1.45 -17.79
N ILE A 129 -14.82 -2.73 -17.80
CA ILE A 129 -13.42 -3.14 -17.87
C ILE A 129 -12.89 -2.76 -19.25
N ARG A 130 -11.91 -1.87 -19.30
CA ARG A 130 -11.22 -1.42 -20.52
C ARG A 130 -9.77 -1.13 -20.17
N TYR A 131 -8.86 -1.79 -20.85
CA TYR A 131 -7.43 -1.67 -20.61
C TYR A 131 -6.62 -1.89 -21.88
N SER A 132 -5.38 -1.41 -21.89
CA SER A 132 -4.35 -1.81 -22.84
C SER A 132 -3.56 -2.98 -22.25
N PRO A 133 -3.56 -4.18 -22.87
CA PRO A 133 -2.75 -5.29 -22.39
C PRO A 133 -1.25 -4.96 -22.30
N GLU A 134 -0.74 -4.20 -23.25
CA GLU A 134 0.65 -3.74 -23.26
C GLU A 134 0.94 -2.84 -22.04
N ARG A 135 0.04 -1.89 -21.76
CA ARG A 135 0.20 -0.97 -20.61
C ARG A 135 0.14 -1.71 -19.28
N LEU A 136 -0.74 -2.70 -19.15
CA LEU A 136 -0.78 -3.56 -17.94
C LEU A 136 0.47 -4.42 -17.80
N ARG A 137 1.05 -4.93 -18.89
CA ARG A 137 2.34 -5.64 -18.84
C ARG A 137 3.48 -4.73 -18.40
N GLN A 138 3.49 -3.46 -18.85
CA GLN A 138 4.47 -2.47 -18.38
C GLN A 138 4.33 -2.22 -16.88
N LEU A 139 3.10 -2.09 -16.38
CA LEU A 139 2.85 -1.97 -14.94
C LEU A 139 3.30 -3.23 -14.19
N ALA A 140 2.94 -4.42 -14.66
CA ALA A 140 3.34 -5.69 -14.05
C ALA A 140 4.87 -5.84 -13.99
N ARG A 141 5.59 -5.43 -15.06
CA ARG A 141 7.05 -5.34 -15.10
C ARG A 141 7.60 -4.42 -14.00
N LEU A 142 7.03 -3.23 -13.83
CA LEU A 142 7.44 -2.29 -12.78
C LEU A 142 7.24 -2.89 -11.39
N LEU A 143 6.07 -3.46 -11.11
CA LEU A 143 5.76 -4.08 -9.82
C LEU A 143 6.72 -5.24 -9.51
N ALA A 144 6.92 -6.14 -10.46
CA ALA A 144 7.84 -7.27 -10.30
C ALA A 144 9.29 -6.81 -10.11
N SER A 145 9.77 -5.81 -10.86
CA SER A 145 11.12 -5.26 -10.70
C SER A 145 11.35 -4.59 -9.35
N ALA A 146 10.30 -4.04 -8.74
CA ALA A 146 10.31 -3.52 -7.37
C ALA A 146 10.14 -4.62 -6.31
N GLY A 147 9.83 -5.86 -6.71
CA GLY A 147 9.64 -7.00 -5.80
C GLY A 147 8.23 -7.12 -5.22
N LEU A 148 7.24 -6.42 -5.77
CA LEU A 148 5.84 -6.54 -5.35
C LEU A 148 5.19 -7.78 -5.97
N ASN A 149 4.28 -8.43 -5.23
CA ASN A 149 3.68 -9.70 -5.65
C ASN A 149 2.15 -9.76 -5.57
N VAL A 150 1.50 -8.65 -5.19
CA VAL A 150 0.04 -8.54 -5.19
C VAL A 150 -0.39 -7.17 -5.66
N ILE A 151 -1.37 -7.11 -6.57
CA ILE A 151 -2.11 -5.90 -6.92
C ILE A 151 -3.57 -6.08 -6.55
N CYS A 152 -4.13 -5.15 -5.78
CA CYS A 152 -5.54 -5.15 -5.43
C CYS A 152 -6.30 -4.18 -6.34
N LEU A 153 -7.22 -4.70 -7.12
CA LEU A 153 -8.09 -3.92 -8.00
C LEU A 153 -9.37 -3.50 -7.30
N ASN A 154 -9.95 -2.46 -7.85
CA ASN A 154 -11.18 -1.87 -7.43
C ASN A 154 -11.03 -0.95 -6.21
N ASN A 155 -11.70 0.19 -6.28
CA ASN A 155 -11.81 1.11 -5.17
C ASN A 155 -12.26 0.37 -3.90
N VAL A 156 -11.59 0.61 -2.81
CA VAL A 156 -11.89 -0.02 -1.51
C VAL A 156 -13.33 0.32 -1.02
N ASN A 157 -13.92 1.41 -1.53
CA ASN A 157 -15.31 1.78 -1.31
C ASN A 157 -16.31 1.00 -2.17
N VAL A 158 -15.84 0.23 -3.14
CA VAL A 158 -16.67 -0.56 -4.07
C VAL A 158 -17.89 0.22 -4.54
N ARG A 159 -17.65 1.36 -5.23
CA ARG A 159 -18.71 2.21 -5.74
C ARG A 159 -19.49 1.48 -6.83
N ASP A 160 -20.82 1.64 -6.86
CA ASP A 160 -21.63 1.06 -7.90
C ASP A 160 -21.18 1.51 -9.31
N PRO A 161 -21.09 0.61 -10.29
CA PRO A 161 -21.45 -0.81 -10.27
C PRO A 161 -20.29 -1.80 -9.99
N ALA A 162 -19.20 -1.37 -9.36
CA ALA A 162 -17.96 -2.16 -9.19
C ALA A 162 -18.14 -3.47 -8.38
N HIS A 163 -19.26 -3.62 -7.67
CA HIS A 163 -19.62 -4.89 -7.04
C HIS A 163 -19.73 -6.05 -8.06
N MET A 164 -19.95 -5.74 -9.34
CA MET A 164 -20.07 -6.74 -10.42
C MET A 164 -18.75 -7.42 -10.76
N LEU A 165 -17.59 -6.92 -10.33
CA LEU A 165 -16.28 -7.52 -10.64
C LEU A 165 -16.10 -8.95 -10.13
N ILE A 166 -16.90 -9.40 -9.18
CA ILE A 166 -16.93 -10.79 -8.73
C ILE A 166 -18.04 -11.63 -9.37
N GLU A 167 -18.89 -11.03 -10.22
CA GLU A 167 -19.99 -11.73 -10.90
C GLU A 167 -19.49 -12.53 -12.11
N GLU A 168 -20.17 -13.65 -12.39
CA GLU A 168 -19.75 -14.61 -13.41
C GLU A 168 -19.61 -14.00 -14.81
N ASP A 169 -20.45 -13.01 -15.16
CA ASP A 169 -20.40 -12.32 -16.45
C ASP A 169 -19.15 -11.42 -16.61
N TRP A 170 -18.54 -10.98 -15.51
CA TRP A 170 -17.38 -10.10 -15.53
C TRP A 170 -16.06 -10.85 -15.30
N LEU A 171 -16.12 -11.99 -14.64
CA LEU A 171 -14.95 -12.79 -14.26
C LEU A 171 -14.04 -13.21 -15.44
N PRO A 172 -14.55 -13.49 -16.67
CA PRO A 172 -13.66 -13.75 -17.79
C PRO A 172 -12.67 -12.62 -18.09
N GLU A 173 -13.11 -11.35 -18.03
CA GLU A 173 -12.21 -10.21 -18.25
C GLU A 173 -11.28 -9.98 -17.06
N VAL A 174 -11.78 -10.12 -15.84
CA VAL A 174 -10.93 -10.03 -14.62
C VAL A 174 -9.85 -11.11 -14.65
N ALA A 175 -10.18 -12.32 -15.12
CA ALA A 175 -9.22 -13.42 -15.26
C ALA A 175 -8.13 -13.12 -16.31
N ARG A 176 -8.46 -12.41 -17.39
CA ARG A 176 -7.47 -11.95 -18.38
C ARG A 176 -6.49 -10.95 -17.77
N ILE A 177 -6.99 -10.00 -16.96
CA ILE A 177 -6.12 -9.09 -16.20
C ILE A 177 -5.21 -9.90 -15.27
N ALA A 178 -5.78 -10.85 -14.50
CA ALA A 178 -5.01 -11.71 -13.60
C ALA A 178 -3.92 -12.48 -14.33
N ALA A 179 -4.19 -13.00 -15.54
CA ALA A 179 -3.22 -13.72 -16.35
C ALA A 179 -2.03 -12.85 -16.77
N ILE A 180 -2.28 -11.57 -17.12
CA ILE A 180 -1.21 -10.61 -17.45
C ILE A 180 -0.26 -10.44 -16.27
N PHE A 181 -0.79 -10.18 -15.07
CA PHE A 181 0.04 -9.97 -13.88
C PHE A 181 0.74 -11.25 -13.41
N ARG A 182 0.08 -12.41 -13.53
CA ARG A 182 0.66 -13.73 -13.18
C ARG A 182 1.96 -14.02 -13.91
N ALA A 183 2.06 -13.66 -15.20
CA ALA A 183 3.29 -13.82 -15.99
C ALA A 183 4.50 -13.10 -15.37
N PHE A 184 4.26 -12.11 -14.54
CA PHE A 184 5.27 -11.35 -13.78
C PHE A 184 5.33 -11.73 -12.28
N GLY A 185 4.65 -12.81 -11.86
CA GLY A 185 4.64 -13.23 -10.47
C GLY A 185 3.79 -12.35 -9.55
N VAL A 186 2.94 -11.50 -10.11
CA VAL A 186 2.02 -10.64 -9.36
C VAL A 186 0.62 -11.24 -9.37
N ARG A 187 0.08 -11.53 -8.19
CA ARG A 187 -1.27 -12.07 -8.04
C ARG A 187 -2.30 -10.96 -7.93
N LEU A 188 -3.51 -11.23 -8.40
CA LEU A 188 -4.63 -10.32 -8.23
C LEU A 188 -5.28 -10.49 -6.85
N MET A 189 -5.75 -9.40 -6.28
CA MET A 189 -6.67 -9.30 -5.14
C MET A 189 -7.84 -8.39 -5.55
N LEU A 190 -9.02 -8.58 -4.99
CA LEU A 190 -10.20 -7.76 -5.32
C LEU A 190 -10.78 -7.10 -4.06
N SER A 191 -11.06 -5.80 -4.15
CA SER A 191 -11.90 -5.14 -3.14
C SER A 191 -13.36 -5.53 -3.36
N ILE A 192 -14.07 -5.90 -2.29
CA ILE A 192 -15.45 -6.38 -2.34
C ILE A 192 -16.37 -5.62 -1.39
N ASP A 193 -17.66 -5.60 -1.71
CA ASP A 193 -18.71 -5.05 -0.85
C ASP A 193 -19.19 -6.11 0.15
N PHE A 194 -19.06 -5.83 1.44
CA PHE A 194 -19.51 -6.72 2.51
C PHE A 194 -21.00 -7.10 2.39
N THR A 195 -21.84 -6.21 1.85
CA THR A 195 -23.29 -6.40 1.70
C THR A 195 -23.72 -7.05 0.39
N GLN A 196 -22.78 -7.52 -0.44
CA GLN A 196 -23.06 -8.15 -1.74
C GLN A 196 -24.18 -9.20 -1.72
N PRO A 197 -24.31 -10.09 -0.71
CA PRO A 197 -25.39 -11.08 -0.66
C PRO A 197 -26.79 -10.47 -0.76
N MET A 198 -27.00 -9.26 -0.23
CA MET A 198 -28.30 -8.59 -0.27
C MET A 198 -28.75 -8.24 -1.70
N ARG A 199 -27.80 -7.98 -2.60
CA ARG A 199 -28.07 -7.72 -4.03
C ARG A 199 -28.56 -8.99 -4.76
N HIS A 200 -28.34 -10.17 -4.16
CA HIS A 200 -28.71 -11.48 -4.69
C HIS A 200 -29.84 -12.16 -3.91
N GLY A 201 -30.69 -11.37 -3.27
CA GLY A 201 -31.93 -11.85 -2.62
C GLY A 201 -31.73 -12.43 -1.22
N VAL A 202 -30.54 -12.38 -0.64
CA VAL A 202 -30.36 -12.67 0.78
C VAL A 202 -30.85 -11.43 1.57
N PRO A 203 -31.80 -11.57 2.51
CA PRO A 203 -32.46 -10.41 3.11
C PRO A 203 -31.61 -9.64 4.13
N THR A 204 -30.37 -10.08 4.37
CA THR A 204 -29.44 -9.54 5.37
C THR A 204 -28.00 -9.72 4.93
N ALA A 205 -27.06 -8.97 5.53
CA ALA A 205 -25.64 -9.24 5.50
C ALA A 205 -25.07 -9.52 6.90
N ASP A 206 -25.92 -9.94 7.86
CA ASP A 206 -25.46 -10.37 9.19
C ASP A 206 -24.44 -11.52 9.03
N PRO A 207 -23.19 -11.37 9.49
CA PRO A 207 -22.15 -12.39 9.31
C PRO A 207 -22.42 -13.70 10.05
N LEU A 208 -23.36 -13.72 10.97
CA LEU A 208 -23.79 -14.95 11.67
C LEU A 208 -25.00 -15.62 11.02
N ASP A 209 -25.57 -15.05 9.97
CA ASP A 209 -26.64 -15.71 9.20
C ASP A 209 -26.02 -16.75 8.25
N ALA A 210 -26.47 -18.01 8.39
CA ALA A 210 -25.98 -19.12 7.58
C ALA A 210 -26.19 -18.92 6.06
N ARG A 211 -27.21 -18.14 5.65
CA ARG A 211 -27.48 -17.85 4.23
C ARG A 211 -26.41 -16.90 3.66
N VAL A 212 -25.94 -15.94 4.46
CA VAL A 212 -24.85 -15.02 4.11
C VAL A 212 -23.54 -15.81 3.93
N ALA A 213 -23.21 -16.65 4.90
CA ALA A 213 -22.02 -17.51 4.84
C ALA A 213 -22.06 -18.44 3.60
N ALA A 214 -23.17 -19.12 3.36
CA ALA A 214 -23.34 -20.02 2.21
C ALA A 214 -23.24 -19.27 0.87
N TRP A 215 -23.75 -18.03 0.79
CA TRP A 215 -23.61 -17.20 -0.41
C TRP A 215 -22.15 -16.90 -0.70
N TRP A 216 -21.38 -16.44 0.33
CA TRP A 216 -19.96 -16.12 0.17
C TRP A 216 -19.12 -17.35 -0.16
N GLU A 217 -19.40 -18.51 0.44
CA GLU A 217 -18.72 -19.77 0.08
C GLU A 217 -18.94 -20.15 -1.39
N LYS A 218 -20.17 -19.99 -1.87
CA LYS A 218 -20.50 -20.23 -3.29
C LYS A 218 -19.77 -19.23 -4.19
N GLN A 219 -19.85 -17.94 -3.86
CA GLN A 219 -19.28 -16.88 -4.70
C GLN A 219 -17.74 -16.96 -4.74
N ALA A 220 -17.09 -17.25 -3.62
CA ALA A 220 -15.65 -17.47 -3.59
C ALA A 220 -15.24 -18.63 -4.52
N LYS A 221 -15.95 -19.76 -4.48
CA LYS A 221 -15.69 -20.90 -5.39
C LYS A 221 -15.85 -20.51 -6.86
N ILE A 222 -16.82 -19.68 -7.19
CA ILE A 222 -17.01 -19.17 -8.56
C ILE A 222 -15.79 -18.32 -8.96
N VAL A 223 -15.40 -17.35 -8.16
CA VAL A 223 -14.25 -16.46 -8.45
C VAL A 223 -12.96 -17.28 -8.63
N TYR A 224 -12.66 -18.22 -7.73
CA TYR A 224 -11.46 -19.05 -7.81
C TYR A 224 -11.45 -20.05 -8.97
N ARG A 225 -12.61 -20.43 -9.51
CA ARG A 225 -12.67 -21.21 -10.76
C ARG A 225 -12.12 -20.43 -11.95
N TYR A 226 -12.31 -19.11 -11.99
CA TYR A 226 -11.77 -18.24 -13.05
C TYR A 226 -10.34 -17.79 -12.76
N ILE A 227 -10.01 -17.56 -11.47
CA ILE A 227 -8.71 -17.03 -11.04
C ILE A 227 -8.18 -17.92 -9.90
N PRO A 228 -7.60 -19.10 -10.22
CA PRO A 228 -7.21 -20.09 -9.20
C PRO A 228 -6.15 -19.62 -8.21
N ASP A 229 -5.33 -18.64 -8.59
CA ASP A 229 -4.25 -18.05 -7.80
C ASP A 229 -4.62 -16.70 -7.20
N LEU A 230 -5.91 -16.32 -7.17
CA LEU A 230 -6.33 -15.07 -6.54
C LEU A 230 -5.76 -14.98 -5.11
N ALA A 231 -5.12 -13.85 -4.78
CA ALA A 231 -4.54 -13.67 -3.44
C ALA A 231 -5.60 -13.60 -2.33
N GLY A 232 -6.80 -13.13 -2.68
CA GLY A 232 -7.93 -13.04 -1.76
C GLY A 232 -8.80 -11.80 -1.99
N PHE A 233 -9.48 -11.37 -0.92
CA PHE A 233 -10.33 -10.18 -0.93
C PHE A 233 -9.83 -9.11 0.04
N LEU A 234 -10.03 -7.84 -0.32
CA LEU A 234 -9.85 -6.67 0.53
C LEU A 234 -11.23 -6.10 0.88
N VAL A 235 -11.44 -5.78 2.16
CA VAL A 235 -12.72 -5.24 2.67
C VAL A 235 -12.49 -3.97 3.48
N LYS A 236 -13.30 -2.95 3.21
CA LYS A 236 -13.54 -1.80 4.08
C LYS A 236 -14.98 -1.86 4.57
N ALA A 237 -15.19 -1.89 5.88
CA ALA A 237 -16.50 -1.99 6.52
C ALA A 237 -16.61 -1.00 7.69
N ASP A 238 -17.85 -0.61 8.03
CA ASP A 238 -18.19 0.30 9.12
C ASP A 238 -17.41 1.62 9.13
N SER A 239 -17.13 2.17 7.96
CA SER A 239 -16.39 3.41 7.80
C SER A 239 -16.87 4.18 6.57
N GLU A 240 -16.95 5.50 6.66
CA GLU A 240 -17.31 6.41 5.56
C GLU A 240 -18.57 5.95 4.79
N HIS A 241 -19.64 5.70 5.53
CA HIS A 241 -20.94 5.22 5.01
C HIS A 241 -20.88 3.83 4.34
N ARG A 242 -19.78 3.08 4.48
CA ARG A 242 -19.76 1.68 4.05
C ARG A 242 -20.39 0.81 5.14
N PRO A 243 -21.37 -0.01 4.78
CA PRO A 243 -21.99 -0.92 5.72
C PRO A 243 -21.01 -2.02 6.17
N GLY A 244 -21.25 -2.54 7.37
CA GLY A 244 -20.41 -3.57 7.96
C GLY A 244 -21.10 -4.31 9.10
N PRO A 245 -20.35 -5.07 9.89
CA PRO A 245 -20.88 -5.88 10.98
C PRO A 245 -21.68 -5.09 12.03
N PHE A 246 -21.33 -3.83 12.28
CA PHE A 246 -22.00 -3.01 13.31
C PHE A 246 -23.47 -2.76 13.02
N ALA A 247 -23.88 -2.73 11.75
CA ALA A 247 -25.28 -2.62 11.37
C ALA A 247 -26.13 -3.78 11.89
N TYR A 248 -25.51 -4.90 12.26
CA TYR A 248 -26.14 -6.11 12.78
C TYR A 248 -25.79 -6.39 14.24
N GLY A 249 -25.17 -5.44 14.94
CA GLY A 249 -24.70 -5.62 16.32
C GLY A 249 -23.56 -6.65 16.45
N ARG A 250 -22.76 -6.83 15.38
CA ARG A 250 -21.64 -7.77 15.33
C ARG A 250 -20.30 -7.03 15.37
N THR A 251 -19.27 -7.76 15.74
CA THR A 251 -17.89 -7.27 15.78
C THR A 251 -17.21 -7.36 14.41
N HIS A 252 -16.13 -6.61 14.22
CA HIS A 252 -15.26 -6.75 13.04
C HIS A 252 -14.67 -8.17 12.91
N ALA A 253 -14.40 -8.85 14.03
CA ALA A 253 -13.89 -10.23 14.00
C ALA A 253 -14.94 -11.20 13.44
N GLU A 254 -16.21 -11.08 13.87
CA GLU A 254 -17.30 -11.90 13.33
C GLU A 254 -17.49 -11.66 11.82
N GLY A 255 -17.45 -10.40 11.39
CA GLY A 255 -17.56 -10.05 9.97
C GLY A 255 -16.40 -10.58 9.13
N ALA A 256 -15.17 -10.37 9.60
CA ALA A 256 -13.98 -10.84 8.91
C ALA A 256 -13.89 -12.36 8.85
N ASN A 257 -14.15 -13.04 9.97
CA ASN A 257 -14.06 -14.51 10.04
C ASN A 257 -15.06 -15.20 9.12
N MET A 258 -16.26 -14.66 8.95
CA MET A 258 -17.27 -15.19 8.02
C MET A 258 -16.71 -15.25 6.58
N LEU A 259 -16.13 -14.14 6.09
CA LEU A 259 -15.51 -14.09 4.77
C LEU A 259 -14.23 -14.93 4.66
N ALA A 260 -13.40 -14.90 5.71
CA ALA A 260 -12.15 -15.67 5.76
C ALA A 260 -12.40 -17.17 5.65
N ARG A 261 -13.46 -17.68 6.29
CA ARG A 261 -13.85 -19.10 6.21
C ARG A 261 -14.28 -19.51 4.81
N ALA A 262 -14.93 -18.62 4.05
CA ALA A 262 -15.27 -18.86 2.66
C ALA A 262 -14.00 -18.97 1.76
N LEU A 263 -12.93 -18.23 2.08
CA LEU A 263 -11.68 -18.20 1.33
C LEU A 263 -10.69 -19.31 1.74
N ARG A 264 -10.72 -19.76 2.99
CA ARG A 264 -9.74 -20.71 3.55
C ARG A 264 -9.57 -22.00 2.73
N PRO A 265 -10.63 -22.70 2.27
CA PRO A 265 -10.48 -23.93 1.48
C PRO A 265 -9.83 -23.69 0.10
N LEU A 266 -9.78 -22.43 -0.35
CA LEU A 266 -9.27 -21.99 -1.64
C LEU A 266 -7.86 -21.39 -1.54
N GLY A 267 -7.28 -21.35 -0.32
CA GLY A 267 -5.95 -20.77 -0.07
C GLY A 267 -5.91 -19.24 -0.05
N GLY A 268 -7.09 -18.59 -0.09
CA GLY A 268 -7.19 -17.13 -0.12
C GLY A 268 -7.05 -16.46 1.24
N LYS A 269 -6.51 -15.24 1.24
CA LYS A 269 -6.45 -14.36 2.40
C LYS A 269 -7.60 -13.37 2.40
N LEU A 270 -8.06 -12.98 3.58
CA LEU A 270 -8.93 -11.83 3.75
C LEU A 270 -8.11 -10.69 4.33
N VAL A 271 -8.00 -9.60 3.60
CA VAL A 271 -7.42 -8.36 4.10
C VAL A 271 -8.57 -7.47 4.58
N TRP A 272 -8.58 -7.17 5.89
CA TRP A 272 -9.60 -6.35 6.51
C TRP A 272 -9.01 -5.02 6.94
N ARG A 273 -9.48 -3.93 6.33
CA ARG A 273 -8.92 -2.60 6.55
C ARG A 273 -9.41 -2.00 7.87
N CYS A 274 -8.48 -1.69 8.76
CA CYS A 274 -8.75 -1.08 10.07
C CYS A 274 -8.85 0.44 9.97
N PHE A 275 -9.77 0.93 9.14
CA PHE A 275 -10.04 2.33 8.97
C PHE A 275 -11.47 2.63 9.40
N VAL A 276 -11.63 3.10 10.63
CA VAL A 276 -12.93 3.38 11.24
C VAL A 276 -12.97 4.85 11.63
N TYR A 277 -13.84 5.60 10.98
CA TYR A 277 -14.22 6.94 11.40
C TYR A 277 -15.66 6.92 11.88
N ASN A 278 -15.88 7.27 13.13
CA ASN A 278 -17.17 7.68 13.66
C ASN A 278 -18.39 6.82 13.34
N CYS A 279 -18.21 5.58 12.95
CA CYS A 279 -19.36 4.74 12.67
C CYS A 279 -20.34 4.65 13.87
N GLN A 280 -19.87 4.94 15.09
CA GLN A 280 -20.66 4.94 16.31
C GLN A 280 -20.43 6.17 17.20
N GLN A 281 -19.66 7.17 16.77
CA GLN A 281 -19.34 8.36 17.55
C GLN A 281 -20.14 9.56 17.07
N ASP A 282 -20.73 10.33 17.98
CA ASP A 282 -21.38 11.60 17.64
C ASP A 282 -20.29 12.63 17.28
N TRP A 283 -20.30 13.12 16.05
CA TRP A 283 -19.36 14.13 15.59
C TRP A 283 -19.47 15.47 16.38
N ARG A 284 -20.57 15.70 17.09
CA ARG A 284 -20.77 16.87 17.95
C ARG A 284 -20.07 16.72 19.31
N ASP A 285 -19.73 15.51 19.68
CA ASP A 285 -18.98 15.25 20.91
C ASP A 285 -17.51 15.62 20.72
N ARG A 286 -17.12 16.78 21.25
CA ARG A 286 -15.74 17.26 21.21
C ARG A 286 -14.78 16.52 22.15
N ALA A 287 -15.29 15.68 23.03
CA ALA A 287 -14.47 14.80 23.84
C ALA A 287 -13.95 13.60 23.01
N THR A 288 -14.59 13.28 21.91
CA THR A 288 -14.14 12.26 20.98
C THR A 288 -12.89 12.72 20.23
N ASP A 289 -11.80 11.98 20.36
CA ASP A 289 -10.58 12.21 19.61
C ASP A 289 -10.43 11.17 18.50
N ARG A 290 -10.46 11.63 17.25
CA ARG A 290 -10.52 10.80 16.05
C ARG A 290 -9.42 9.71 15.95
N PRO A 291 -8.14 9.95 16.31
CA PRO A 291 -7.10 8.92 16.26
C PRO A 291 -7.32 7.75 17.21
N MET A 292 -8.23 7.89 18.19
CA MET A 292 -8.54 6.82 19.14
C MET A 292 -9.43 5.72 18.55
N ALA A 293 -10.19 6.00 17.50
CA ALA A 293 -11.27 5.15 17.04
C ALA A 293 -10.81 3.74 16.62
N ALA A 294 -9.78 3.63 15.78
CA ALA A 294 -9.30 2.34 15.34
C ALA A 294 -8.84 1.45 16.51
N TYR A 295 -8.08 2.02 17.45
CA TYR A 295 -7.64 1.30 18.64
C TYR A 295 -8.82 0.81 19.48
N GLN A 296 -9.80 1.67 19.73
CA GLN A 296 -10.96 1.34 20.56
C GLN A 296 -11.80 0.20 19.97
N HIS A 297 -11.91 0.13 18.65
CA HIS A 297 -12.70 -0.90 17.97
C HIS A 297 -11.93 -2.21 17.75
N TYR A 298 -10.62 -2.18 17.52
CA TYR A 298 -9.86 -3.37 17.14
C TYR A 298 -9.02 -3.99 18.25
N ALA A 299 -8.41 -3.19 19.14
CA ALA A 299 -7.56 -3.74 20.20
C ALA A 299 -8.27 -4.76 21.12
N PRO A 300 -9.56 -4.57 21.49
CA PRO A 300 -10.31 -5.58 22.27
C PRO A 300 -10.53 -6.90 21.54
N LEU A 301 -10.35 -6.96 20.22
CA LEU A 301 -10.57 -8.14 19.37
C LEU A 301 -9.28 -8.92 19.11
N ASP A 302 -8.15 -8.56 19.74
CA ASP A 302 -6.87 -9.25 19.52
C ASP A 302 -6.97 -10.76 19.80
N GLY A 303 -6.56 -11.56 18.81
CA GLY A 303 -6.62 -13.02 18.86
C GLY A 303 -8.00 -13.62 18.58
N GLN A 304 -8.99 -12.83 18.13
CA GLN A 304 -10.32 -13.32 17.73
C GLN A 304 -10.46 -13.48 16.21
N PHE A 305 -9.46 -13.09 15.43
CA PHE A 305 -9.46 -13.23 13.98
C PHE A 305 -8.92 -14.59 13.56
N ASP A 306 -9.51 -15.18 12.51
CA ASP A 306 -9.06 -16.45 11.93
C ASP A 306 -7.68 -16.29 11.25
N ASP A 307 -6.87 -17.36 11.14
CA ASP A 307 -5.46 -17.34 10.66
C ASP A 307 -5.27 -16.82 9.24
N ASN A 308 -6.30 -16.81 8.42
CA ASN A 308 -6.23 -16.26 7.07
C ASN A 308 -6.79 -14.84 6.96
N VAL A 309 -7.10 -14.18 8.08
CA VAL A 309 -7.39 -12.75 8.15
C VAL A 309 -6.11 -11.97 8.39
N ILE A 310 -5.91 -10.90 7.64
CA ILE A 310 -4.84 -9.92 7.85
C ILE A 310 -5.49 -8.55 8.06
N LEU A 311 -5.24 -7.92 9.19
CA LEU A 311 -5.72 -6.58 9.45
C LEU A 311 -4.77 -5.56 8.81
N GLN A 312 -5.28 -4.77 7.87
CA GLN A 312 -4.53 -3.71 7.20
C GLN A 312 -4.69 -2.41 7.97
N VAL A 313 -3.61 -2.00 8.65
CA VAL A 313 -3.56 -0.85 9.56
C VAL A 313 -2.74 0.26 8.93
N LYS A 314 -3.29 1.48 8.84
CA LYS A 314 -2.53 2.67 8.39
C LYS A 314 -1.31 2.89 9.27
N ASN A 315 -0.22 3.35 8.68
CA ASN A 315 1.02 3.64 9.40
C ASN A 315 0.82 4.62 10.57
N GLY A 316 -0.05 5.60 10.41
CA GLY A 316 -0.47 6.54 11.45
C GLY A 316 -1.95 6.39 11.86
N PRO A 317 -2.38 7.00 12.96
CA PRO A 317 -3.73 6.83 13.51
C PRO A 317 -4.80 7.68 12.83
N PHE A 318 -4.41 8.70 12.05
CA PHE A 318 -5.35 9.58 11.37
C PHE A 318 -5.66 9.11 9.95
N ASP A 319 -4.90 9.60 8.98
CA ASP A 319 -5.21 9.39 7.58
C ASP A 319 -4.08 9.82 6.64
N PHE A 320 -2.91 9.25 6.80
CA PHE A 320 -1.75 9.55 5.94
C PHE A 320 -1.36 11.04 5.92
N GLN A 321 -1.55 11.72 7.04
CA GLN A 321 -1.13 13.11 7.18
C GLN A 321 0.38 13.27 7.08
N VAL A 322 0.85 14.46 6.81
CA VAL A 322 2.29 14.76 6.61
C VAL A 322 3.14 14.21 7.75
N ARG A 323 2.66 14.38 9.00
CA ARG A 323 3.32 13.85 10.20
C ARG A 323 2.29 13.23 11.14
N GLU A 324 2.45 11.95 11.39
CA GLU A 324 1.67 11.21 12.37
C GLU A 324 2.61 10.32 13.19
N PRO A 325 2.28 10.01 14.46
CA PRO A 325 2.96 8.95 15.18
C PRO A 325 2.59 7.59 14.59
N VAL A 326 3.36 6.54 14.88
CA VAL A 326 3.00 5.18 14.52
C VAL A 326 1.69 4.79 15.22
N SER A 327 0.77 4.13 14.49
CA SER A 327 -0.50 3.70 15.08
C SER A 327 -0.30 2.77 16.27
N PRO A 328 -0.94 3.02 17.43
CA PRO A 328 -0.80 2.17 18.61
C PRO A 328 -1.33 0.74 18.42
N LEU A 329 -2.14 0.49 17.38
CA LEU A 329 -2.62 -0.86 17.05
C LEU A 329 -1.48 -1.86 16.79
N PHE A 330 -0.36 -1.43 16.22
CA PHE A 330 0.78 -2.31 15.99
C PHE A 330 1.36 -2.91 17.28
N TYR A 331 1.15 -2.25 18.40
CA TYR A 331 1.60 -2.74 19.72
C TYR A 331 0.50 -3.50 20.46
N ALA A 332 -0.77 -3.20 20.19
CA ALA A 332 -1.93 -3.70 20.93
C ALA A 332 -2.47 -5.06 20.44
N MET A 333 -2.01 -5.53 19.27
CA MET A 333 -2.57 -6.74 18.64
C MET A 333 -1.52 -7.82 18.38
N PRO A 334 -0.86 -8.36 19.43
CA PRO A 334 0.24 -9.31 19.27
C PRO A 334 -0.18 -10.72 18.82
N ARG A 335 -1.48 -11.05 18.85
CA ARG A 335 -2.04 -12.37 18.47
C ARG A 335 -2.79 -12.33 17.14
N THR A 336 -2.73 -11.22 16.42
CA THR A 336 -3.46 -11.01 15.17
C THR A 336 -2.47 -10.67 14.06
N HIS A 337 -2.70 -11.23 12.86
CA HIS A 337 -1.88 -10.95 11.68
C HIS A 337 -2.13 -9.52 11.18
N LEU A 338 -1.08 -8.72 11.08
CA LEU A 338 -1.16 -7.33 10.68
C LEU A 338 -0.43 -7.08 9.36
N ALA A 339 -0.95 -6.13 8.58
CA ALA A 339 -0.24 -5.47 7.50
C ALA A 339 -0.15 -3.98 7.79
N VAL A 340 1.02 -3.36 7.57
CA VAL A 340 1.09 -1.90 7.53
C VAL A 340 0.59 -1.39 6.19
N GLU A 341 -0.23 -0.32 6.21
CA GLU A 341 -0.72 0.39 5.03
C GLU A 341 -0.04 1.75 4.93
N PHE A 342 0.72 1.96 3.84
CA PHE A 342 1.26 3.26 3.44
C PHE A 342 0.41 3.87 2.32
N GLN A 343 0.66 5.14 1.97
CA GLN A 343 0.01 5.77 0.83
C GLN A 343 1.04 6.42 -0.09
N LEU A 344 1.22 5.85 -1.29
CA LEU A 344 2.06 6.43 -2.35
C LEU A 344 1.31 7.50 -3.16
N ALA A 345 -0.01 7.50 -3.10
CA ALA A 345 -0.87 8.43 -3.83
C ALA A 345 -0.76 9.89 -3.38
N GLN A 346 -0.17 10.15 -2.21
CA GLN A 346 0.11 11.50 -1.71
C GLN A 346 -1.13 12.40 -1.53
N GLU A 347 -2.25 11.84 -1.06
CA GLU A 347 -3.52 12.56 -0.87
C GLU A 347 -3.38 13.87 -0.07
N TYR A 348 -2.56 13.86 1.00
CA TYR A 348 -2.30 15.02 1.86
C TYR A 348 -0.87 15.53 1.76
N THR A 349 -0.08 14.95 0.87
CA THR A 349 1.36 15.22 0.76
C THR A 349 1.76 15.72 -0.62
N GLY A 350 0.91 16.57 -1.23
CA GLY A 350 1.21 17.29 -2.45
C GLY A 350 0.69 16.67 -3.74
N HIS A 351 -0.21 15.66 -3.69
CA HIS A 351 -0.95 15.13 -4.84
C HIS A 351 -0.08 14.64 -6.00
N GLN A 352 1.14 14.16 -5.73
CA GLN A 352 2.11 13.81 -6.78
C GLN A 352 2.46 15.01 -7.71
N ILE A 353 2.19 16.25 -7.24
CA ILE A 353 2.56 17.50 -7.89
C ILE A 353 3.79 18.09 -7.19
N ASP A 354 3.75 18.13 -5.85
CA ASP A 354 4.88 18.55 -5.03
C ASP A 354 5.86 17.40 -4.83
N LEU A 355 7.14 17.75 -4.73
CA LEU A 355 8.17 16.75 -4.43
C LEU A 355 8.08 16.30 -2.97
N TYR A 356 7.82 15.01 -2.77
CA TYR A 356 7.70 14.40 -1.46
C TYR A 356 8.31 12.99 -1.43
N GLY A 357 9.56 12.89 -0.95
CA GLY A 357 10.27 11.62 -0.80
C GLY A 357 9.88 10.89 0.48
N MET A 358 9.32 9.70 0.38
CA MET A 358 8.74 8.96 1.51
C MET A 358 9.74 8.09 2.28
N HIS A 359 10.96 7.90 1.76
CA HIS A 359 11.95 6.97 2.32
C HIS A 359 12.28 7.23 3.81
N GLY A 360 12.38 8.51 4.20
CA GLY A 360 12.58 8.90 5.60
C GLY A 360 11.40 8.54 6.50
N MET A 361 10.16 8.68 6.00
CA MET A 361 8.96 8.31 6.74
C MET A 361 8.92 6.80 7.04
N TRP A 362 9.24 5.97 6.05
CA TRP A 362 9.26 4.51 6.24
C TRP A 362 10.34 4.09 7.24
N ARG A 363 11.51 4.74 7.19
CA ARG A 363 12.57 4.45 8.15
C ARG A 363 12.12 4.80 9.58
N GLU A 364 11.53 5.98 9.79
CA GLU A 364 10.97 6.37 11.09
C GLU A 364 9.90 5.39 11.58
N PHE A 365 9.05 4.89 10.66
CA PHE A 365 8.06 3.86 10.99
C PHE A 365 8.73 2.56 11.49
N PHE A 366 9.70 2.02 10.77
CA PHE A 366 10.35 0.76 11.15
C PHE A 366 11.31 0.89 12.33
N ASP A 367 11.81 2.08 12.62
CA ASP A 367 12.55 2.34 13.87
C ASP A 367 11.62 2.29 15.10
N ALA A 368 10.37 2.69 14.94
CA ALA A 368 9.37 2.68 16.01
C ALA A 368 8.58 1.35 16.06
N CYS A 369 8.33 0.72 14.92
CA CYS A 369 7.59 -0.53 14.79
C CYS A 369 8.45 -1.57 14.08
N PRO A 370 9.08 -2.50 14.81
CA PRO A 370 9.93 -3.53 14.20
C PRO A 370 9.19 -4.34 13.13
N PRO A 371 9.87 -4.72 12.04
CA PRO A 371 9.25 -5.43 10.91
C PRO A 371 8.50 -6.72 11.28
N GLU A 372 8.89 -7.35 12.40
CA GLU A 372 8.28 -8.58 12.92
C GLU A 372 6.84 -8.39 13.41
N ARG A 373 6.41 -7.16 13.61
CA ARG A 373 5.03 -6.84 14.02
C ARG A 373 4.02 -7.03 12.89
N CYS A 374 4.50 -7.05 11.65
CA CYS A 374 3.65 -7.21 10.47
C CYS A 374 4.04 -8.46 9.67
N GLU A 375 3.04 -9.18 9.15
CA GLU A 375 3.25 -10.30 8.22
C GLU A 375 3.14 -9.88 6.76
N ALA A 376 2.54 -8.72 6.51
CA ALA A 376 2.35 -8.19 5.17
C ALA A 376 2.57 -6.68 5.15
N ILE A 377 2.74 -6.15 3.96
CA ILE A 377 2.87 -4.72 3.70
C ILE A 377 1.97 -4.32 2.53
N ALA A 378 1.29 -3.21 2.66
CA ALA A 378 0.41 -2.66 1.64
C ALA A 378 0.73 -1.18 1.39
N ALA A 379 0.51 -0.72 0.18
CA ALA A 379 0.48 0.70 -0.12
C ALA A 379 -0.68 1.04 -1.06
N VAL A 380 -1.32 2.18 -0.82
CA VAL A 380 -2.27 2.77 -1.76
C VAL A 380 -1.46 3.48 -2.84
N GLY A 381 -1.41 2.91 -4.04
CA GLY A 381 -0.59 3.43 -5.14
C GLY A 381 -1.35 4.38 -6.06
N ASN A 382 -2.57 4.03 -6.42
CA ASN A 382 -3.45 4.81 -7.30
C ASN A 382 -2.75 5.28 -8.58
N LEU A 383 -2.09 4.32 -9.26
CA LEU A 383 -1.34 4.56 -10.47
C LEU A 383 -2.27 4.81 -11.66
N GLY A 384 -1.91 5.75 -12.52
CA GLY A 384 -2.74 6.17 -13.65
C GLY A 384 -2.09 5.96 -15.02
N ASP A 385 -2.80 6.40 -16.06
CA ASP A 385 -2.43 6.21 -17.47
C ASP A 385 -1.42 7.25 -17.99
N ASP A 386 -0.89 8.15 -17.13
CA ASP A 386 0.17 9.06 -17.52
C ASP A 386 1.47 8.33 -17.92
N ALA A 387 2.42 9.07 -18.49
CA ALA A 387 3.67 8.50 -18.98
C ALA A 387 4.48 7.79 -17.90
N PHE A 388 4.41 8.24 -16.65
CA PHE A 388 5.22 7.74 -15.53
C PHE A 388 4.47 6.77 -14.60
N PHE A 389 3.17 6.56 -14.77
CA PHE A 389 2.24 5.89 -13.85
C PHE A 389 2.04 6.62 -12.51
N THR A 390 2.90 7.54 -12.14
CA THR A 390 3.00 8.13 -10.80
C THR A 390 2.85 9.64 -10.80
N GLY A 391 2.36 10.27 -11.87
CA GLY A 391 2.15 11.70 -12.02
C GLY A 391 3.39 12.45 -12.49
N HIS A 392 4.58 12.12 -11.97
CA HIS A 392 5.85 12.68 -12.41
C HIS A 392 7.02 11.71 -12.13
N PRO A 393 8.18 11.88 -12.80
CA PRO A 393 9.28 10.91 -12.75
C PRO A 393 9.86 10.71 -11.34
N PHE A 394 9.88 11.74 -10.50
CA PHE A 394 10.44 11.62 -9.14
C PHE A 394 9.52 10.85 -8.19
N ALA A 395 8.20 10.85 -8.41
CA ALA A 395 7.28 10.03 -7.63
C ALA A 395 7.50 8.53 -7.85
N ALA A 396 8.07 8.14 -9.00
CA ALA A 396 8.48 6.75 -9.26
C ALA A 396 9.56 6.25 -8.28
N ALA A 397 10.36 7.15 -7.68
CA ALA A 397 11.29 6.79 -6.61
C ALA A 397 10.57 6.23 -5.38
N ASN A 398 9.38 6.75 -5.06
CA ASN A 398 8.59 6.24 -3.95
C ASN A 398 8.06 4.82 -4.25
N LEU A 399 7.64 4.53 -5.48
CA LEU A 399 7.16 3.21 -5.86
C LEU A 399 8.29 2.16 -5.80
N LEU A 400 9.45 2.45 -6.38
CA LEU A 400 10.61 1.57 -6.29
C LEU A 400 11.05 1.39 -4.83
N GLY A 401 11.18 2.50 -4.08
CA GLY A 401 11.61 2.48 -2.68
C GLY A 401 10.65 1.70 -1.79
N TYR A 402 9.34 1.80 -2.01
CA TYR A 402 8.36 0.97 -1.32
C TYR A 402 8.57 -0.53 -1.59
N GLY A 403 8.82 -0.89 -2.85
CA GLY A 403 9.12 -2.27 -3.21
C GLY A 403 10.39 -2.78 -2.54
N GLU A 404 11.50 -2.03 -2.59
CA GLU A 404 12.75 -2.39 -1.92
C GLU A 404 12.59 -2.51 -0.41
N LEU A 405 11.84 -1.61 0.21
CA LEU A 405 11.54 -1.61 1.64
C LEU A 405 10.67 -2.82 2.04
N SER A 406 9.74 -3.23 1.19
CA SER A 406 8.91 -4.40 1.42
C SER A 406 9.72 -5.70 1.37
N TRP A 407 10.87 -5.65 0.70
CA TRP A 407 11.85 -6.74 0.62
C TRP A 407 12.82 -6.70 1.80
N ARG A 408 13.40 -5.52 2.07
CA ARG A 408 14.39 -5.26 3.13
C ARG A 408 14.06 -3.99 3.91
N PRO A 409 13.28 -4.08 4.99
CA PRO A 409 12.91 -2.91 5.80
C PRO A 409 14.10 -2.13 6.40
N GLU A 410 15.26 -2.78 6.55
CA GLU A 410 16.49 -2.17 7.06
C GLU A 410 17.28 -1.39 6.01
N LEU A 411 16.88 -1.42 4.74
CA LEU A 411 17.58 -0.70 3.68
C LEU A 411 17.62 0.81 3.97
N SER A 412 18.80 1.42 3.82
CA SER A 412 18.91 2.85 4.07
C SER A 412 18.16 3.68 3.02
N PRO A 413 17.46 4.74 3.42
CA PRO A 413 16.81 5.67 2.51
C PRO A 413 17.73 6.19 1.41
N GLU A 414 18.97 6.54 1.76
CA GLU A 414 19.96 7.03 0.79
C GLU A 414 20.32 5.96 -0.25
N ALA A 415 20.52 4.71 0.16
CA ALA A 415 20.86 3.63 -0.76
C ALA A 415 19.75 3.37 -1.77
N SER A 416 18.49 3.40 -1.33
CA SER A 416 17.32 3.21 -2.20
C SER A 416 17.15 4.35 -3.20
N VAL A 417 17.15 5.60 -2.73
CA VAL A 417 17.05 6.79 -3.62
C VAL A 417 18.21 6.84 -4.61
N ARG A 418 19.42 6.51 -4.18
CA ARG A 418 20.62 6.48 -5.04
C ARG A 418 20.49 5.41 -6.12
N ARG A 419 19.98 4.24 -5.80
CA ARG A 419 19.72 3.17 -6.77
C ARG A 419 18.68 3.60 -7.80
N TRP A 420 17.55 4.16 -7.36
CA TRP A 420 16.57 4.73 -8.27
C TRP A 420 17.20 5.78 -9.22
N CYS A 421 18.01 6.69 -8.68
CA CYS A 421 18.69 7.72 -9.47
C CYS A 421 19.59 7.11 -10.56
N ARG A 422 20.40 6.09 -10.21
CA ARG A 422 21.31 5.42 -11.16
C ARG A 422 20.58 4.58 -12.20
N LEU A 423 19.46 3.96 -11.82
CA LEU A 423 18.63 3.20 -12.75
C LEU A 423 17.97 4.10 -13.78
N THR A 424 17.45 5.26 -13.33
CA THR A 424 16.66 6.17 -14.15
C THR A 424 17.52 7.10 -14.97
N TYR A 425 18.62 7.62 -14.40
CA TYR A 425 19.45 8.67 -15.00
C TYR A 425 20.93 8.27 -15.07
N ALA A 426 21.64 8.76 -16.08
CA ALA A 426 23.08 8.63 -16.22
C ALA A 426 23.75 9.93 -15.77
N LEU A 427 23.70 10.25 -14.47
CA LEU A 427 24.22 11.48 -13.92
C LEU A 427 25.68 11.35 -13.47
N PRO A 428 26.50 12.42 -13.59
CA PRO A 428 27.76 12.52 -12.88
C PRO A 428 27.55 12.43 -11.36
N ARG A 429 28.53 11.93 -10.63
CA ARG A 429 28.43 11.70 -9.17
C ARG A 429 27.97 12.93 -8.39
N ALA A 430 28.46 14.11 -8.72
CA ALA A 430 28.08 15.35 -8.04
C ALA A 430 26.60 15.70 -8.22
N GLU A 431 26.03 15.44 -9.39
CA GLU A 431 24.61 15.66 -9.69
C GLU A 431 23.73 14.57 -9.06
N GLU A 432 24.19 13.32 -9.07
CA GLU A 432 23.56 12.22 -8.33
C GLU A 432 23.43 12.58 -6.85
N ASP A 433 24.50 13.04 -6.20
CA ASP A 433 24.50 13.43 -4.80
C ASP A 433 23.56 14.61 -4.49
N LYS A 434 23.41 15.57 -5.42
CA LYS A 434 22.44 16.66 -5.29
C LYS A 434 21.01 16.15 -5.35
N LEU A 435 20.70 15.30 -6.33
CA LEU A 435 19.35 14.74 -6.49
C LEU A 435 18.97 13.87 -5.30
N VAL A 436 19.87 13.03 -4.81
CA VAL A 436 19.65 12.20 -3.62
C VAL A 436 19.34 13.07 -2.39
N ARG A 437 20.14 14.14 -2.15
CA ARG A 437 19.87 15.07 -1.05
C ARG A 437 18.51 15.78 -1.20
N LEU A 438 18.17 16.23 -2.40
CA LEU A 438 16.89 16.86 -2.68
C LEU A 438 15.73 15.93 -2.33
N MET A 439 15.76 14.70 -2.80
CA MET A 439 14.73 13.69 -2.51
C MET A 439 14.59 13.43 -1.02
N LEU A 440 15.70 13.24 -0.31
CA LEU A 440 15.69 12.91 1.12
C LEU A 440 15.23 14.08 2.00
N SER A 441 15.51 15.32 1.60
CA SER A 441 15.10 16.51 2.36
C SER A 441 13.69 16.99 2.03
N SER A 442 13.10 16.53 0.93
CA SER A 442 11.84 17.09 0.41
C SER A 442 10.67 16.94 1.39
N ARG A 443 10.59 15.82 2.10
CA ARG A 443 9.54 15.60 3.12
C ARG A 443 9.64 16.61 4.26
N ASP A 444 10.82 16.81 4.84
CA ASP A 444 11.00 17.74 5.95
C ASP A 444 10.73 19.19 5.52
N LEU A 445 11.14 19.54 4.28
CA LEU A 445 10.83 20.86 3.71
C LEU A 445 9.32 21.03 3.49
N TYR A 446 8.64 20.02 2.93
CA TYR A 446 7.20 20.04 2.74
C TYR A 446 6.45 20.21 4.07
N GLU A 447 6.85 19.47 5.11
CA GLU A 447 6.29 19.58 6.46
C GLU A 447 6.42 21.01 7.01
N GLN A 448 7.59 21.65 6.88
CA GLN A 448 7.86 22.96 7.44
C GLN A 448 6.93 24.05 6.92
N TYR A 449 6.51 24.00 5.67
CA TYR A 449 5.62 25.02 5.11
C TYR A 449 4.15 24.60 5.06
N THR A 450 3.80 23.31 5.26
CA THR A 450 2.43 22.83 5.19
C THR A 450 1.83 22.47 6.54
N ALA A 451 2.55 21.74 7.40
CA ALA A 451 2.01 21.14 8.61
C ALA A 451 3.05 21.05 9.74
N PRO A 452 3.64 22.19 10.17
CA PRO A 452 4.74 22.19 11.13
C PRO A 452 4.33 21.62 12.50
N LEU A 453 5.29 21.03 13.21
CA LEU A 453 5.18 20.56 14.60
C LEU A 453 4.10 19.48 14.81
N GLY A 454 3.72 18.74 13.76
CA GLY A 454 2.71 17.68 13.84
C GLY A 454 1.26 18.17 13.76
N LEU A 455 1.02 19.37 13.25
CA LEU A 455 -0.33 19.79 12.87
C LEU A 455 -0.86 18.90 11.72
N CYS A 456 -2.10 18.47 11.83
CA CYS A 456 -2.77 17.67 10.81
C CYS A 456 -3.91 18.46 10.17
N TRP A 457 -4.34 18.04 8.96
CA TRP A 457 -5.48 18.60 8.26
C TRP A 457 -5.29 20.06 7.80
N MET A 458 -4.06 20.48 7.59
CA MET A 458 -3.73 21.83 7.06
C MET A 458 -3.89 21.89 5.55
N VAL A 459 -5.02 21.39 5.03
CA VAL A 459 -5.35 21.28 3.61
C VAL A 459 -6.75 21.78 3.33
N ASN A 460 -7.02 22.20 2.09
CA ASN A 460 -8.35 22.64 1.66
C ASN A 460 -9.34 21.47 1.68
N PRO A 461 -10.55 21.67 2.23
CA PRO A 461 -11.60 20.66 2.22
C PRO A 461 -11.99 20.23 0.80
N GLY A 462 -12.30 18.94 0.64
CA GLY A 462 -12.77 18.37 -0.60
C GLY A 462 -11.67 18.08 -1.64
N VAL A 463 -10.64 18.92 -1.73
CA VAL A 463 -9.50 18.71 -2.64
C VAL A 463 -8.26 18.17 -1.95
N HIS A 464 -8.12 18.33 -0.64
CA HIS A 464 -7.00 17.84 0.20
C HIS A 464 -5.62 18.38 -0.19
N TYR A 465 -5.56 19.49 -0.91
CA TYR A 465 -4.32 20.16 -1.28
C TYR A 465 -4.07 21.36 -0.36
N GLY A 466 -2.85 21.59 0.06
CA GLY A 466 -2.49 22.62 1.01
C GLY A 466 -1.21 23.38 0.64
N PRO A 467 -0.73 24.27 1.54
CA PRO A 467 -1.25 24.50 2.88
C PRO A 467 -2.54 25.32 2.93
N SER A 468 -3.39 25.03 3.90
CA SER A 468 -4.57 25.83 4.23
C SER A 468 -4.71 25.91 5.77
N PRO A 469 -4.38 27.03 6.41
CA PRO A 469 -4.33 27.14 7.87
C PRO A 469 -5.70 27.06 8.54
N ASP A 470 -6.76 27.39 7.83
CA ASP A 470 -8.16 27.32 8.28
C ASP A 470 -8.98 26.25 7.53
N GLY A 471 -8.29 25.37 6.79
CA GLY A 471 -8.87 24.53 5.78
C GLY A 471 -9.96 23.59 6.27
N TYR A 472 -9.80 22.78 7.22
CA TYR A 472 -10.75 21.72 7.57
C TYR A 472 -11.83 22.14 8.61
N GLU A 473 -12.19 23.41 8.67
CA GLU A 473 -13.21 23.94 9.59
C GLU A 473 -14.63 23.99 9.00
N PHE A 474 -14.82 23.57 7.76
CA PHE A 474 -16.11 23.64 7.09
C PHE A 474 -17.15 22.66 7.63
N SER A 475 -16.72 21.67 8.37
CA SER A 475 -17.60 20.62 8.87
C SER A 475 -17.93 20.82 10.36
N PRO A 476 -18.98 20.12 10.86
CA PRO A 476 -19.30 20.07 12.28
C PRO A 476 -18.15 19.60 13.19
N TRP A 477 -17.09 19.04 12.63
CA TRP A 477 -15.89 18.59 13.33
C TRP A 477 -15.05 19.74 13.92
N GLY A 478 -15.16 20.96 13.38
CA GLY A 478 -14.26 22.06 13.67
C GLY A 478 -12.85 21.78 13.15
N THR A 479 -11.89 22.61 13.51
CA THR A 479 -10.49 22.39 13.21
C THR A 479 -9.91 21.21 13.98
N TYR A 480 -9.25 20.31 13.29
CA TYR A 480 -8.58 19.18 13.92
C TYR A 480 -7.38 19.57 14.77
N HIS A 481 -6.80 20.75 14.53
CA HIS A 481 -5.72 21.32 15.33
C HIS A 481 -6.22 22.18 16.50
N LYS A 482 -7.53 22.39 16.65
CA LYS A 482 -8.20 23.14 17.74
C LYS A 482 -7.54 24.48 18.05
N ALA A 483 -7.13 25.24 17.00
CA ALA A 483 -6.62 26.59 17.19
C ALA A 483 -7.73 27.53 17.66
N ASP A 484 -7.42 28.37 18.61
CA ASP A 484 -8.26 29.48 19.05
C ASP A 484 -7.37 30.71 19.41
N ARG A 485 -7.93 31.73 20.05
CA ARG A 485 -7.19 32.94 20.39
C ARG A 485 -6.03 32.72 21.38
N ASP A 486 -6.03 31.62 22.12
CA ASP A 486 -5.11 31.41 23.25
C ASP A 486 -4.03 30.37 22.91
N ALA A 487 -4.35 29.37 22.06
CA ALA A 487 -3.46 28.24 21.86
C ALA A 487 -3.79 27.42 20.57
N VAL A 488 -2.89 26.54 20.18
CA VAL A 488 -3.01 25.59 19.08
C VAL A 488 -2.59 24.19 19.52
N GLY A 489 -3.04 23.17 18.80
CA GLY A 489 -2.77 21.76 19.11
C GLY A 489 -3.84 21.13 19.98
N VAL A 490 -3.75 19.83 20.16
CA VAL A 490 -4.70 19.03 20.94
C VAL A 490 -3.97 18.44 22.14
N ASP A 491 -4.54 18.60 23.34
CA ASP A 491 -4.04 17.89 24.51
C ASP A 491 -4.50 16.42 24.42
N ARG A 492 -3.57 15.56 24.06
CA ARG A 492 -3.75 14.10 23.94
C ARG A 492 -3.06 13.33 25.06
N THR A 493 -2.58 14.03 26.08
CA THR A 493 -2.04 13.43 27.31
C THR A 493 -3.15 12.82 28.18
N SER A 494 -2.77 12.21 29.27
CA SER A 494 -3.73 11.70 30.29
C SER A 494 -4.63 12.77 30.89
N ALA A 495 -4.21 14.05 30.87
CA ALA A 495 -5.01 15.19 31.30
C ALA A 495 -6.01 15.68 30.25
N GLY A 496 -5.80 15.34 28.98
CA GLY A 496 -6.65 15.71 27.85
C GLY A 496 -7.54 14.57 27.37
N THR A 497 -7.40 14.17 26.09
CA THR A 497 -8.20 13.08 25.48
C THR A 497 -7.75 11.69 25.92
N GLY A 498 -6.55 11.53 26.46
CA GLY A 498 -5.99 10.27 26.90
C GLY A 498 -5.44 9.40 25.76
N TYR A 499 -5.29 9.93 24.54
CA TYR A 499 -4.79 9.15 23.42
C TYR A 499 -3.38 8.56 23.66
N ALA A 500 -2.48 9.30 24.33
CA ALA A 500 -1.15 8.82 24.67
C ALA A 500 -1.17 7.53 25.52
N LEU A 501 -2.25 7.29 26.28
CA LEU A 501 -2.41 6.06 27.08
C LEU A 501 -2.60 4.79 26.24
N GLN A 502 -2.89 4.90 24.96
CA GLN A 502 -2.99 3.76 24.04
C GLN A 502 -1.61 3.19 23.66
N TYR A 503 -0.53 3.90 23.97
CA TYR A 503 0.84 3.45 23.70
C TYR A 503 1.43 2.66 24.87
N PRO A 504 2.26 1.65 24.59
CA PRO A 504 3.10 1.03 25.62
C PRO A 504 4.29 1.93 25.96
N GLU A 505 5.02 1.60 27.03
CA GLU A 505 6.34 2.18 27.28
C GLU A 505 7.36 1.68 26.23
N PRO A 506 8.34 2.52 25.81
CA PRO A 506 8.62 3.88 26.34
C PRO A 506 7.81 4.99 25.66
N TRP A 507 7.00 4.67 24.64
CA TRP A 507 6.27 5.64 23.80
C TRP A 507 5.28 6.47 24.61
N ARG A 508 4.58 5.85 25.58
CA ARG A 508 3.67 6.57 26.47
C ARG A 508 4.38 7.69 27.19
N SER A 509 5.48 7.40 27.89
CA SER A 509 6.26 8.42 28.61
C SER A 509 6.83 9.50 27.70
N LEU A 510 7.19 9.12 26.46
CA LEU A 510 7.70 10.04 25.44
C LEU A 510 6.65 11.08 25.03
N TYR A 511 5.40 10.64 24.81
CA TYR A 511 4.32 11.49 24.32
C TYR A 511 3.54 12.20 25.43
N GLU A 512 3.59 11.70 26.66
CA GLU A 512 2.87 12.26 27.80
C GLU A 512 3.45 13.59 28.26
N ARG A 513 4.74 13.81 28.11
CA ARG A 513 5.43 15.00 28.59
C ARG A 513 5.86 15.88 27.42
N ARG A 514 5.56 17.19 27.57
CA ARG A 514 5.91 18.17 26.55
C ARG A 514 7.44 18.25 26.29
N GLU A 515 8.24 18.12 27.35
CA GLU A 515 9.70 18.21 27.30
C GLU A 515 10.36 17.03 26.61
N SER A 516 9.71 15.87 26.59
CA SER A 516 10.21 14.66 25.93
C SER A 516 9.57 14.39 24.58
N CYS A 517 8.42 15.03 24.30
CA CYS A 517 7.72 14.85 23.02
C CYS A 517 8.59 15.38 21.88
N PRO A 518 8.79 14.59 20.79
CA PRO A 518 9.52 15.09 19.62
C PRO A 518 8.87 16.35 19.05
N ASP A 519 9.67 17.37 18.70
CA ASP A 519 9.17 18.62 18.11
C ASP A 519 8.23 18.38 16.93
N LYS A 520 8.54 17.40 16.07
CA LYS A 520 7.74 17.01 14.91
C LYS A 520 6.33 16.49 15.26
N LEU A 521 6.05 16.18 16.53
CA LEU A 521 4.76 15.69 17.03
C LEU A 521 4.21 16.55 18.18
N LEU A 522 4.85 17.67 18.47
CA LEU A 522 4.49 18.51 19.62
C LEU A 522 3.02 18.91 19.61
N LEU A 523 2.54 19.48 18.52
CA LEU A 523 1.15 19.94 18.41
C LEU A 523 0.16 18.81 18.09
N PHE A 524 0.66 17.64 17.74
CA PHE A 524 -0.17 16.44 17.69
C PHE A 524 -0.58 16.00 19.11
N PHE A 525 0.37 15.96 20.06
CA PHE A 525 0.11 15.47 21.41
C PHE A 525 -0.21 16.55 22.44
N HIS A 526 0.21 17.78 22.21
CA HIS A 526 0.09 18.85 23.22
C HIS A 526 -0.59 20.08 22.65
N ARG A 527 -1.39 20.72 23.51
CA ARG A 527 -1.91 22.06 23.27
C ARG A 527 -0.91 23.09 23.79
N VAL A 528 -0.53 24.02 22.94
CA VAL A 528 0.54 24.99 23.22
C VAL A 528 0.01 26.41 23.08
N GLY A 529 0.18 27.24 24.11
CA GLY A 529 -0.15 28.66 24.08
C GLY A 529 0.80 29.46 23.18
N TYR A 530 0.31 30.57 22.65
CA TYR A 530 1.10 31.48 21.82
C TYR A 530 2.10 32.35 22.59
N GLN A 531 2.03 32.37 23.89
CA GLN A 531 2.92 33.15 24.77
C GLN A 531 4.01 32.30 25.40
#